data_3301e9020f6a5d144ea59e9e925f8ab0
#
_entry.id   3301e9020f6a5d144ea59e9e925f8ab0
#
_cell.length_a   1.000
_cell.length_b   1.000
_cell.length_c   1.000
_cell.angle_alpha   90.00
_cell.angle_beta   90.00
_cell.angle_gamma   90.00
#
_symmetry.space_group_name_H-M   'P 1'
#
loop_
_entity.id
_entity.type
_entity.pdbx_description
1 polymer ?
#
loop_
_entity_poly.entity_id
_entity_poly.type
_entity_poly.pdbx_seq_one_letter_code
_entity_poly.pdbx_strand_id
1 'polypeptide(L)'
;YMIHNFTDISSLYSGKLDLNSVSVEEQYAQLTEEERELVFLKLKGYTQRPPTIEQMYTDPYYLGGADFFNHGDNLFPFWKESLGKIFPGHFTRFPYLCLSGAIGIGKSVTSRLCMAMTLARLSCMESPYKTFGLAPKPMSFVIYHRNEETAVVEFKRWLERDVKGKSPFCKNLPNEHNIKVITSGPLSAGGLGADVIFIIIGEVNFWPNEEKAMERVNSMVL
;
A
#
# COMPACT_ATOMS: atom_id res chain seq x y z
N TYR A 1 5.86 14.42 21.66
CA TYR A 1 6.79 13.54 20.93
C TYR A 1 6.51 12.12 21.41
N MET A 2 5.59 11.42 20.73
CA MET A 2 5.53 9.95 20.88
C MET A 2 6.82 9.41 20.24
N ILE A 3 7.62 8.75 21.05
CA ILE A 3 8.73 7.95 20.55
C ILE A 3 8.07 6.81 19.79
N HIS A 4 8.09 6.88 18.47
CA HIS A 4 7.77 5.73 17.64
C HIS A 4 8.90 4.70 17.86
N ASN A 5 8.83 3.98 18.97
CA ASN A 5 9.64 2.79 19.16
C ASN A 5 9.21 1.80 18.07
N PHE A 6 9.93 1.81 16.97
CA PHE A 6 9.92 0.71 16.03
C PHE A 6 10.40 -0.53 16.78
N THR A 7 9.47 -1.22 17.38
CA THR A 7 9.77 -2.50 18.00
C THR A 7 10.07 -3.44 16.85
N ASP A 8 11.35 -3.74 16.70
CA ASP A 8 11.82 -4.78 15.79
C ASP A 8 11.07 -6.06 16.16
N ILE A 9 10.22 -6.53 15.23
CA ILE A 9 9.42 -7.74 15.42
C ILE A 9 10.33 -8.93 15.77
N SER A 10 11.58 -8.94 15.31
CA SER A 10 12.56 -9.98 15.63
C SER A 10 13.00 -9.96 17.08
N SER A 11 13.07 -8.80 17.75
CA SER A 11 13.47 -8.70 19.15
C SER A 11 12.39 -9.15 20.12
N LEU A 12 11.13 -9.05 19.76
CA LEU A 12 9.99 -9.54 20.56
C LEU A 12 9.88 -11.07 20.57
N TYR A 13 10.48 -11.72 19.58
CA TYR A 13 10.31 -13.16 19.35
C TYR A 13 11.47 -14.05 19.80
N SER A 14 12.62 -13.48 20.14
CA SER A 14 13.84 -14.27 20.45
C SER A 14 13.74 -15.20 21.66
N GLY A 15 12.58 -15.36 22.26
CA GLY A 15 12.47 -16.24 23.44
C GLY A 15 11.10 -16.83 23.75
N LYS A 16 10.02 -16.50 23.01
CA LYS A 16 8.66 -16.87 23.45
C LYS A 16 7.99 -18.03 22.72
N LEU A 17 8.47 -18.43 21.55
CA LEU A 17 7.93 -19.57 20.79
C LEU A 17 9.03 -20.54 20.42
N ASP A 18 9.08 -21.66 21.12
CA ASP A 18 9.85 -22.82 20.69
C ASP A 18 9.02 -23.63 19.70
N LEU A 19 9.29 -23.44 18.40
CA LEU A 19 8.61 -24.16 17.32
C LEU A 19 8.85 -25.69 17.35
N ASN A 20 9.75 -26.17 18.21
CA ASN A 20 10.05 -27.59 18.39
C ASN A 20 9.35 -28.19 19.61
N SER A 21 8.61 -27.42 20.41
CA SER A 21 7.92 -27.91 21.60
C SER A 21 6.49 -28.36 21.32
N VAL A 22 5.97 -29.20 22.17
CA VAL A 22 4.86 -30.15 21.98
C VAL A 22 3.47 -29.54 21.71
N SER A 23 3.25 -28.25 21.69
CA SER A 23 2.02 -27.66 21.13
C SER A 23 2.17 -26.18 20.81
N VAL A 24 2.54 -25.90 19.56
CA VAL A 24 2.50 -24.54 18.98
C VAL A 24 1.11 -23.92 19.18
N GLU A 25 0.05 -24.72 19.12
CA GLU A 25 -1.33 -24.29 19.32
C GLU A 25 -1.59 -23.78 20.73
N GLU A 26 -1.11 -24.46 21.76
CA GLU A 26 -1.25 -24.04 23.16
C GLU A 26 -0.44 -22.77 23.45
N GLN A 27 0.77 -22.67 22.91
CA GLN A 27 1.58 -21.46 23.02
C GLN A 27 0.92 -20.27 22.33
N TYR A 28 0.39 -20.48 21.12
CA TYR A 28 -0.35 -19.45 20.39
C TYR A 28 -1.61 -19.01 21.12
N ALA A 29 -2.31 -19.93 21.77
CA ALA A 29 -3.50 -19.62 22.55
C ALA A 29 -3.21 -18.74 23.79
N GLN A 30 -1.99 -18.82 24.35
CA GLN A 30 -1.56 -18.00 25.48
C GLN A 30 -1.11 -16.58 25.10
N LEU A 31 -0.90 -16.31 23.79
CA LEU A 31 -0.51 -15.00 23.33
C LEU A 31 -1.66 -14.01 23.44
N THR A 32 -1.34 -12.78 23.81
CA THR A 32 -2.25 -11.64 23.70
C THR A 32 -2.64 -11.40 22.22
N GLU A 33 -3.70 -10.65 22.00
CA GLU A 33 -4.13 -10.30 20.63
C GLU A 33 -3.02 -9.56 19.87
N GLU A 34 -2.32 -8.64 20.52
CA GLU A 34 -1.19 -7.92 19.96
C GLU A 34 -0.03 -8.84 19.58
N GLU A 35 0.33 -9.79 20.44
CA GLU A 35 1.38 -10.78 20.18
C GLU A 35 0.99 -11.70 19.00
N ARG A 36 -0.28 -12.12 18.90
CA ARG A 36 -0.78 -12.91 17.76
C ARG A 36 -0.67 -12.13 16.45
N GLU A 37 -1.02 -10.84 16.47
CA GLU A 37 -0.85 -9.98 15.30
C GLU A 37 0.61 -9.90 14.87
N LEU A 38 1.55 -9.72 15.80
CA LEU A 38 2.98 -9.68 15.48
C LEU A 38 3.49 -11.00 14.91
N VAL A 39 3.04 -12.15 15.46
CA VAL A 39 3.33 -13.48 14.89
C VAL A 39 2.87 -13.53 13.44
N PHE A 40 1.64 -13.14 13.22
CA PHE A 40 1.06 -13.18 11.87
C PHE A 40 1.83 -12.28 10.90
N LEU A 41 2.17 -11.05 11.30
CA LEU A 41 2.98 -10.14 10.49
C LEU A 41 4.33 -10.76 10.13
N LYS A 42 5.01 -11.38 11.10
CA LYS A 42 6.29 -12.05 10.87
C LYS A 42 6.15 -13.21 9.89
N LEU A 43 5.12 -14.05 10.04
CA LEU A 43 4.85 -15.15 9.11
C LEU A 43 4.56 -14.64 7.68
N LYS A 44 4.04 -13.42 7.55
CA LYS A 44 3.86 -12.73 6.26
C LYS A 44 5.10 -11.98 5.76
N GLY A 45 6.24 -12.15 6.41
CA GLY A 45 7.53 -11.58 5.99
C GLY A 45 7.73 -10.11 6.37
N TYR A 46 6.94 -9.58 7.31
CA TYR A 46 7.16 -8.24 7.84
C TYR A 46 8.29 -8.23 8.88
N THR A 47 9.18 -7.26 8.77
CA THR A 47 10.24 -6.98 9.77
C THR A 47 9.82 -5.89 10.74
N GLN A 48 8.88 -5.04 10.30
CA GLN A 48 8.33 -3.97 11.11
C GLN A 48 6.81 -3.94 10.97
N ARG A 49 6.13 -3.43 12.00
CA ARG A 49 4.68 -3.23 11.96
C ARG A 49 4.36 -2.13 10.94
N PRO A 50 3.59 -2.42 9.87
CA PRO A 50 3.18 -1.39 8.93
C PRO A 50 2.19 -0.42 9.59
N PRO A 51 2.05 0.83 9.08
CA PRO A 51 1.05 1.75 9.61
C PRO A 51 -0.36 1.22 9.39
N THR A 52 -1.29 1.64 10.25
CA THR A 52 -2.72 1.56 9.94
C THR A 52 -3.10 2.64 8.92
N ILE A 53 -4.23 2.48 8.25
CA ILE A 53 -4.70 3.50 7.31
C ILE A 53 -5.00 4.81 8.01
N GLU A 54 -5.48 4.77 9.25
CA GLU A 54 -5.74 5.97 10.06
C GLU A 54 -4.44 6.69 10.39
N GLN A 55 -3.43 6.00 10.88
CA GLN A 55 -2.10 6.57 11.09
C GLN A 55 -1.56 7.22 9.82
N MET A 56 -1.79 6.59 8.66
CA MET A 56 -1.28 7.08 7.39
C MET A 56 -1.78 8.49 7.05
N TYR A 57 -3.04 8.84 7.34
CA TYR A 57 -3.59 10.16 7.01
C TYR A 57 -3.70 11.13 8.20
N THR A 58 -3.53 10.67 9.45
CA THR A 58 -3.61 11.54 10.63
C THR A 58 -2.25 11.89 11.23
N ASP A 59 -1.30 10.95 11.22
CA ASP A 59 -0.03 11.11 11.90
C ASP A 59 0.99 11.85 11.00
N PRO A 60 1.56 12.99 11.48
CA PRO A 60 2.58 13.75 10.74
C PRO A 60 3.83 12.95 10.38
N TYR A 61 4.14 11.88 11.10
CA TYR A 61 5.25 11.00 10.78
C TYR A 61 5.04 10.30 9.43
N TYR A 62 3.78 10.00 9.08
CA TYR A 62 3.40 9.45 7.76
C TYR A 62 2.99 10.58 6.80
N LEU A 63 1.72 10.74 6.52
CA LEU A 63 1.20 11.74 5.58
C LEU A 63 0.27 12.76 6.23
N GLY A 64 -0.05 12.61 7.53
CA GLY A 64 -0.97 13.51 8.22
C GLY A 64 -0.52 14.96 8.24
N GLY A 65 0.78 15.23 8.22
CA GLY A 65 1.33 16.59 8.11
C GLY A 65 1.32 17.18 6.69
N ALA A 66 0.89 16.44 5.68
CA ALA A 66 0.79 16.96 4.32
C ALA A 66 -0.47 17.83 4.16
N ASP A 67 -0.34 18.97 3.46
CA ASP A 67 -1.38 19.99 3.31
C ASP A 67 -2.73 19.45 2.82
N PHE A 68 -2.69 18.42 1.96
CA PHE A 68 -3.91 17.83 1.39
C PHE A 68 -4.61 16.84 2.33
N PHE A 69 -3.96 16.33 3.39
CA PHE A 69 -4.63 15.50 4.40
C PHE A 69 -4.99 16.29 5.65
N ASN A 70 -4.16 17.26 6.05
CA ASN A 70 -4.38 18.10 7.23
C ASN A 70 -4.87 17.27 8.44
N HIS A 71 -4.05 16.32 8.86
CA HIS A 71 -4.38 15.37 9.94
C HIS A 71 -5.69 14.59 9.73
N GLY A 72 -6.09 14.45 8.50
CA GLY A 72 -7.31 13.75 8.09
C GLY A 72 -8.54 14.66 7.95
N ASP A 73 -8.47 15.95 8.30
CA ASP A 73 -9.63 16.86 8.22
C ASP A 73 -10.12 17.08 6.80
N ASN A 74 -9.21 17.04 5.82
CA ASN A 74 -9.53 17.16 4.40
C ASN A 74 -10.07 15.87 3.76
N LEU A 75 -10.14 14.77 4.52
CA LEU A 75 -10.70 13.52 4.03
C LEU A 75 -12.17 13.39 4.46
N PHE A 76 -13.08 13.26 3.51
CA PHE A 76 -14.49 13.10 3.82
C PHE A 76 -14.74 11.90 4.75
N PRO A 77 -15.67 12.00 5.72
CA PRO A 77 -15.97 10.92 6.67
C PRO A 77 -16.30 9.59 6.00
N PHE A 78 -17.01 9.63 4.89
CA PHE A 78 -17.32 8.47 4.07
C PHE A 78 -16.05 7.72 3.62
N TRP A 79 -14.99 8.45 3.20
CA TRP A 79 -13.73 7.82 2.80
C TRP A 79 -12.97 7.25 3.98
N LYS A 80 -12.99 7.90 5.14
CA LYS A 80 -12.38 7.36 6.37
C LYS A 80 -12.99 6.03 6.74
N GLU A 81 -14.31 5.95 6.74
CA GLU A 81 -15.04 4.70 7.02
C GLU A 81 -14.74 3.62 5.97
N SER A 82 -14.80 3.97 4.69
CA SER A 82 -14.53 3.04 3.59
C SER A 82 -13.10 2.50 3.63
N LEU A 83 -12.13 3.36 3.84
CA LEU A 83 -10.73 2.98 3.96
C LEU A 83 -10.46 2.08 5.17
N GLY A 84 -11.11 2.34 6.30
CA GLY A 84 -11.04 1.47 7.49
C GLY A 84 -11.57 0.05 7.20
N LYS A 85 -12.59 -0.08 6.35
CA LYS A 85 -13.11 -1.39 5.91
C LYS A 85 -12.17 -2.10 4.92
N ILE A 86 -11.50 -1.34 4.05
CA ILE A 86 -10.56 -1.87 3.04
C ILE A 86 -9.25 -2.31 3.70
N PHE A 87 -8.77 -1.52 4.66
CA PHE A 87 -7.51 -1.74 5.38
C PHE A 87 -7.76 -1.96 6.88
N PRO A 88 -8.42 -3.03 7.30
CA PRO A 88 -8.63 -3.30 8.71
C PRO A 88 -7.29 -3.54 9.40
N GLY A 89 -6.97 -2.74 10.43
CA GLY A 89 -5.68 -2.81 11.12
C GLY A 89 -4.51 -2.65 10.16
N HIS A 90 -3.64 -3.65 10.13
CA HIS A 90 -2.43 -3.67 9.28
C HIS A 90 -2.59 -4.45 7.98
N PHE A 91 -3.81 -4.91 7.64
CA PHE A 91 -4.07 -5.79 6.50
C PHE A 91 -4.88 -5.10 5.41
N THR A 92 -4.90 -5.70 4.21
CA THR A 92 -5.81 -5.34 3.13
C THR A 92 -6.84 -6.45 2.97
N ARG A 93 -8.11 -6.08 3.07
CA ARG A 93 -9.21 -7.04 2.99
C ARG A 93 -9.59 -7.38 1.56
N PHE A 94 -9.54 -6.39 0.67
CA PHE A 94 -10.00 -6.53 -0.69
C PHE A 94 -8.86 -6.29 -1.67
N PRO A 95 -8.65 -7.19 -2.65
CA PRO A 95 -7.64 -7.00 -3.69
C PRO A 95 -8.05 -5.97 -4.74
N TYR A 96 -9.36 -5.73 -4.88
CA TYR A 96 -9.92 -4.79 -5.85
C TYR A 96 -10.73 -3.71 -5.17
N LEU A 97 -10.59 -2.47 -5.64
CA LEU A 97 -11.33 -1.31 -5.18
C LEU A 97 -11.88 -0.55 -6.39
N CYS A 98 -13.20 -0.46 -6.48
CA CYS A 98 -13.87 0.34 -7.50
C CYS A 98 -14.37 1.65 -6.86
N LEU A 99 -13.85 2.79 -7.33
CA LEU A 99 -14.24 4.12 -6.87
C LEU A 99 -15.15 4.77 -7.91
N SER A 100 -16.44 4.84 -7.61
CA SER A 100 -17.44 5.49 -8.45
C SER A 100 -18.01 6.73 -7.77
N GLY A 101 -18.54 7.67 -8.55
CA GLY A 101 -19.21 8.87 -8.05
C GLY A 101 -18.82 10.13 -8.78
N ALA A 102 -19.41 11.26 -8.36
CA ALA A 102 -19.24 12.58 -8.96
C ALA A 102 -17.79 13.08 -8.97
N ILE A 103 -17.52 14.07 -9.81
CA ILE A 103 -16.25 14.81 -9.80
C ILE A 103 -16.12 15.54 -8.46
N GLY A 104 -14.92 15.61 -7.92
CA GLY A 104 -14.62 16.35 -6.69
C GLY A 104 -14.86 15.60 -5.37
N ILE A 105 -15.40 14.38 -5.38
CA ILE A 105 -15.62 13.60 -4.14
C ILE A 105 -14.36 12.94 -3.56
N GLY A 106 -13.19 13.22 -4.10
CA GLY A 106 -11.93 12.74 -3.52
C GLY A 106 -11.44 11.37 -4.01
N LYS A 107 -11.97 10.82 -5.10
CA LYS A 107 -11.54 9.51 -5.66
C LYS A 107 -10.03 9.43 -5.89
N SER A 108 -9.44 10.43 -6.56
CA SER A 108 -7.99 10.47 -6.82
C SER A 108 -7.17 10.55 -5.52
N VAL A 109 -7.65 11.31 -4.53
CA VAL A 109 -7.01 11.39 -3.20
C VAL A 109 -7.01 10.03 -2.51
N THR A 110 -8.15 9.34 -2.55
CA THR A 110 -8.30 7.99 -2.00
C THR A 110 -7.37 6.99 -2.70
N SER A 111 -7.32 7.02 -4.04
CA SER A 111 -6.41 6.14 -4.81
C SER A 111 -4.94 6.40 -4.48
N ARG A 112 -4.54 7.67 -4.34
CA ARG A 112 -3.20 8.07 -3.92
C ARG A 112 -2.87 7.54 -2.53
N LEU A 113 -3.81 7.66 -1.58
CA LEU A 113 -3.62 7.14 -0.23
C LEU A 113 -3.46 5.62 -0.22
N CYS A 114 -4.24 4.89 -1.01
CA CYS A 114 -4.07 3.44 -1.20
C CYS A 114 -2.67 3.10 -1.75
N MET A 115 -2.19 3.87 -2.72
CA MET A 115 -0.84 3.69 -3.29
C MET A 115 0.25 3.92 -2.25
N ALA A 116 0.16 5.01 -1.48
CA ALA A 116 1.12 5.31 -0.41
C ALA A 116 1.08 4.26 0.71
N MET A 117 -0.12 3.78 1.07
CA MET A 117 -0.29 2.71 2.04
C MET A 117 0.35 1.40 1.57
N THR A 118 0.21 1.06 0.28
CA THR A 118 0.86 -0.11 -0.30
C THR A 118 2.38 0.03 -0.27
N LEU A 119 2.92 1.19 -0.64
CA LEU A 119 4.35 1.47 -0.53
C LEU A 119 4.87 1.30 0.90
N ALA A 120 4.18 1.89 1.87
CA ALA A 120 4.55 1.79 3.28
C ALA A 120 4.57 0.34 3.77
N ARG A 121 3.58 -0.44 3.40
CA ARG A 121 3.50 -1.87 3.76
C ARG A 121 4.63 -2.68 3.14
N LEU A 122 4.89 -2.50 1.85
CA LEU A 122 5.98 -3.20 1.18
C LEU A 122 7.33 -2.88 1.81
N SER A 123 7.57 -1.62 2.18
CA SER A 123 8.81 -1.23 2.85
C SER A 123 8.99 -1.86 4.23
N CYS A 124 7.92 -2.25 4.91
CA CYS A 124 7.98 -2.96 6.17
C CYS A 124 8.25 -4.47 6.02
N MET A 125 8.29 -5.01 4.79
CA MET A 125 8.61 -6.40 4.51
C MET A 125 10.11 -6.59 4.30
N GLU A 126 10.65 -7.74 4.74
CA GLU A 126 12.04 -8.12 4.48
C GLU A 126 12.28 -8.32 2.99
N SER A 127 11.42 -9.09 2.36
CA SER A 127 11.50 -9.42 0.94
C SER A 127 10.10 -9.63 0.35
N PRO A 128 9.47 -8.59 -0.20
CA PRO A 128 8.18 -8.74 -0.87
C PRO A 128 8.24 -9.79 -2.01
N TYR A 129 9.37 -9.90 -2.69
CA TYR A 129 9.58 -10.91 -3.74
C TYR A 129 9.33 -12.33 -3.25
N LYS A 130 9.91 -12.70 -2.11
CA LYS A 130 9.70 -14.03 -1.50
C LYS A 130 8.25 -14.21 -1.08
N THR A 131 7.65 -13.19 -0.49
CA THR A 131 6.28 -13.24 0.02
C THR A 131 5.27 -13.43 -1.10
N PHE A 132 5.48 -12.77 -2.25
CA PHE A 132 4.59 -12.87 -3.41
C PHE A 132 5.03 -13.93 -4.43
N GLY A 133 6.10 -14.66 -4.18
CA GLY A 133 6.61 -15.67 -5.11
C GLY A 133 7.16 -15.09 -6.41
N LEU A 134 7.64 -13.85 -6.38
CA LEU A 134 8.16 -13.14 -7.55
C LEU A 134 9.67 -13.34 -7.69
N ALA A 135 10.18 -13.20 -8.91
CA ALA A 135 11.62 -13.11 -9.14
C ALA A 135 12.17 -11.79 -8.54
N PRO A 136 13.45 -11.73 -8.13
CA PRO A 136 14.06 -10.52 -7.58
C PRO A 136 14.37 -9.50 -8.70
N LYS A 137 13.36 -8.87 -9.24
CA LYS A 137 13.39 -7.82 -10.25
C LYS A 137 12.48 -6.65 -9.84
N PRO A 138 12.59 -5.48 -10.47
CA PRO A 138 11.78 -4.32 -10.08
C PRO A 138 10.29 -4.63 -10.08
N MET A 139 9.64 -4.38 -8.96
CA MET A 139 8.18 -4.39 -8.84
C MET A 139 7.61 -3.10 -9.40
N SER A 140 6.38 -3.11 -9.88
CA SER A 140 5.79 -1.95 -10.54
C SER A 140 4.44 -1.56 -9.96
N PHE A 141 4.27 -0.27 -9.74
CA PHE A 141 2.98 0.40 -9.62
C PHE A 141 2.60 0.91 -11.00
N VAL A 142 1.51 0.44 -11.55
CA VAL A 142 1.05 0.82 -12.89
C VAL A 142 -0.17 1.72 -12.77
N ILE A 143 -0.13 2.84 -13.47
CA ILE A 143 -1.20 3.83 -13.47
C ILE A 143 -1.66 4.04 -14.91
N TYR A 144 -2.84 3.53 -15.20
CA TYR A 144 -3.54 3.77 -16.44
C TYR A 144 -4.49 4.95 -16.27
N HIS A 145 -4.35 5.93 -17.13
CA HIS A 145 -5.22 7.09 -17.15
C HIS A 145 -5.50 7.52 -18.59
N ARG A 146 -6.68 8.10 -18.84
CA ARG A 146 -7.03 8.63 -20.16
C ARG A 146 -5.94 9.53 -20.73
N ASN A 147 -5.36 10.38 -19.89
CA ASN A 147 -4.26 11.25 -20.21
C ASN A 147 -3.03 10.85 -19.37
N GLU A 148 -1.97 10.41 -20.06
CA GLU A 148 -0.72 9.99 -19.41
C GLU A 148 -0.04 11.15 -18.66
N GLU A 149 -0.09 12.38 -19.16
CA GLU A 149 0.46 13.54 -18.48
C GLU A 149 -0.23 13.77 -17.12
N THR A 150 -1.55 13.61 -17.08
CA THR A 150 -2.32 13.69 -15.83
C THR A 150 -1.88 12.59 -14.86
N ALA A 151 -1.68 11.36 -15.33
CA ALA A 151 -1.18 10.26 -14.51
C ALA A 151 0.20 10.58 -13.92
N VAL A 152 1.10 11.15 -14.72
CA VAL A 152 2.43 11.57 -14.25
C VAL A 152 2.32 12.61 -13.15
N VAL A 153 1.51 13.66 -13.34
CA VAL A 153 1.38 14.75 -12.37
C VAL A 153 0.68 14.29 -11.11
N GLU A 154 -0.47 13.62 -11.26
CA GLU A 154 -1.32 13.30 -10.12
C GLU A 154 -0.79 12.15 -9.26
N PHE A 155 -0.07 11.20 -9.84
CA PHE A 155 0.36 10.01 -9.11
C PHE A 155 1.87 9.90 -8.99
N LYS A 156 2.61 9.93 -10.10
CA LYS A 156 4.05 9.72 -10.06
C LYS A 156 4.78 10.87 -9.35
N ARG A 157 4.54 12.12 -9.79
CA ARG A 157 5.16 13.30 -9.15
C ARG A 157 4.68 13.47 -7.71
N TRP A 158 3.41 13.17 -7.43
CA TRP A 158 2.88 13.21 -6.08
C TRP A 158 3.61 12.20 -5.18
N LEU A 159 3.80 10.96 -5.62
CA LEU A 159 4.53 9.95 -4.86
C LEU A 159 5.98 10.39 -4.59
N GLU A 160 6.67 10.89 -5.62
CA GLU A 160 8.07 11.29 -5.52
C GLU A 160 8.26 12.56 -4.69
N ARG A 161 7.45 13.59 -4.91
CA ARG A 161 7.60 14.89 -4.28
C ARG A 161 6.92 14.98 -2.91
N ASP A 162 5.67 14.54 -2.83
CA ASP A 162 4.84 14.79 -1.64
C ASP A 162 4.93 13.63 -0.65
N VAL A 163 4.89 12.38 -1.11
CA VAL A 163 5.02 11.23 -0.22
C VAL A 163 6.46 11.06 0.23
N LYS A 164 7.38 10.75 -0.70
CA LYS A 164 8.80 10.55 -0.37
C LYS A 164 9.50 11.83 0.08
N GLY A 165 9.06 13.00 -0.39
CA GLY A 165 9.67 14.28 -0.06
C GLY A 165 9.23 14.87 1.29
N LYS A 166 7.99 14.66 1.73
CA LYS A 166 7.42 15.31 2.93
C LYS A 166 7.25 14.36 4.11
N SER A 167 6.88 13.11 3.88
CA SER A 167 6.69 12.13 4.95
C SER A 167 8.02 11.71 5.57
N PRO A 168 8.24 11.90 6.88
CA PRO A 168 9.43 11.42 7.58
C PRO A 168 9.63 9.91 7.43
N PHE A 169 8.56 9.13 7.50
CA PHE A 169 8.58 7.70 7.28
C PHE A 169 9.00 7.33 5.86
N CYS A 170 8.41 7.96 4.86
CA CYS A 170 8.69 7.62 3.46
C CYS A 170 10.05 8.15 2.96
N LYS A 171 10.67 9.12 3.65
CA LYS A 171 12.06 9.52 3.43
C LYS A 171 13.06 8.45 3.88
N ASN A 172 12.70 7.72 4.95
CA ASN A 172 13.55 6.75 5.61
C ASN A 172 12.82 5.40 5.65
N LEU A 173 12.43 4.90 4.48
CA LEU A 173 11.76 3.60 4.38
C LEU A 173 12.59 2.51 5.05
N PRO A 174 11.97 1.63 5.86
CA PRO A 174 12.67 0.53 6.53
C PRO A 174 13.46 -0.35 5.57
N ASN A 175 12.87 -0.64 4.42
CA ASN A 175 13.51 -1.35 3.33
C ASN A 175 13.22 -0.61 2.02
N GLU A 176 14.27 -0.27 1.29
CA GLU A 176 14.17 0.31 -0.05
C GLU A 176 14.06 -0.81 -1.08
N HIS A 177 12.83 -1.11 -1.48
CA HIS A 177 12.60 -2.02 -2.60
C HIS A 177 12.60 -1.24 -3.92
N ASN A 178 13.12 -1.87 -4.97
CA ASN A 178 13.14 -1.24 -6.30
C ASN A 178 11.72 -1.24 -6.91
N ILE A 179 10.91 -0.26 -6.47
CA ILE A 179 9.55 -0.07 -6.96
C ILE A 179 9.54 1.00 -8.03
N LYS A 180 9.12 0.64 -9.24
CA LYS A 180 8.97 1.55 -10.37
C LYS A 180 7.52 2.02 -10.48
N VAL A 181 7.33 3.31 -10.79
CA VAL A 181 6.01 3.84 -11.15
C VAL A 181 5.96 3.99 -12.66
N ILE A 182 5.08 3.23 -13.28
CA ILE A 182 4.83 3.23 -14.73
C ILE A 182 3.50 3.94 -14.97
N THR A 183 3.52 5.01 -15.74
CA THR A 183 2.32 5.70 -16.21
C THR A 183 2.07 5.34 -17.66
N SER A 184 0.82 5.16 -18.03
CA SER A 184 0.45 4.66 -19.33
C SER A 184 -0.92 5.16 -19.78
N GLY A 185 -1.07 5.42 -21.06
CA GLY A 185 -2.37 5.62 -21.68
C GLY A 185 -3.10 4.28 -21.89
N PRO A 186 -4.41 4.32 -22.19
CA PRO A 186 -5.25 3.12 -22.31
C PRO A 186 -4.79 2.12 -23.37
N LEU A 187 -4.16 2.62 -24.44
CA LEU A 187 -3.72 1.82 -25.58
C LEU A 187 -2.22 1.61 -25.65
N SER A 188 -1.46 2.13 -24.69
CA SER A 188 -0.01 1.96 -24.69
C SER A 188 0.39 0.64 -24.00
N ALA A 189 1.57 0.13 -24.37
CA ALA A 189 2.09 -1.15 -23.86
C ALA A 189 2.75 -1.03 -22.47
N GLY A 190 2.57 0.09 -21.77
CA GLY A 190 3.17 0.31 -20.46
C GLY A 190 2.72 -0.75 -19.45
N GLY A 191 3.68 -1.31 -18.73
CA GLY A 191 3.41 -2.34 -17.72
C GLY A 191 3.36 -3.78 -18.22
N LEU A 192 3.33 -4.03 -19.54
CA LEU A 192 3.44 -5.38 -20.06
C LEU A 192 4.79 -6.00 -19.73
N GLY A 193 4.78 -7.21 -19.17
CA GLY A 193 6.01 -7.91 -18.73
C GLY A 193 6.65 -7.38 -17.44
N ALA A 194 5.99 -6.44 -16.75
CA ALA A 194 6.40 -5.98 -15.43
C ALA A 194 5.76 -6.85 -14.33
N ASP A 195 6.45 -7.03 -13.20
CA ASP A 195 5.85 -7.59 -11.99
C ASP A 195 4.99 -6.50 -11.32
N VAL A 196 3.71 -6.50 -11.66
CA VAL A 196 2.76 -5.48 -11.21
C VAL A 196 2.19 -5.88 -9.87
N ILE A 197 2.38 -5.03 -8.86
CA ILE A 197 1.89 -5.26 -7.50
C ILE A 197 0.79 -4.27 -7.08
N PHE A 198 0.60 -3.21 -7.87
CA PHE A 198 -0.44 -2.23 -7.63
C PHE A 198 -0.84 -1.57 -8.95
N ILE A 199 -2.15 -1.51 -9.20
CA ILE A 199 -2.70 -0.88 -10.41
C ILE A 199 -3.72 0.18 -10.02
N ILE A 200 -3.63 1.34 -10.66
CA ILE A 200 -4.70 2.34 -10.68
C ILE A 200 -5.20 2.47 -12.10
N ILE A 201 -6.51 2.40 -12.27
CA ILE A 201 -7.18 2.60 -13.55
C ILE A 201 -8.11 3.79 -13.38
N GLY A 202 -7.72 4.92 -13.95
CA GLY A 202 -8.47 6.17 -13.88
C GLY A 202 -9.36 6.41 -15.10
N GLU A 203 -10.52 7.01 -14.87
CA GLU A 203 -11.42 7.53 -15.93
C GLU A 203 -11.82 6.51 -17.02
N VAL A 204 -12.09 5.28 -16.62
CA VAL A 204 -12.42 4.17 -17.55
C VAL A 204 -13.54 4.54 -18.53
N ASN A 205 -14.55 5.29 -18.07
CA ASN A 205 -15.69 5.72 -18.90
C ASN A 205 -15.32 6.60 -20.09
N PHE A 206 -14.10 7.12 -20.13
CA PHE A 206 -13.62 7.99 -21.22
C PHE A 206 -12.56 7.32 -22.10
N TRP A 207 -12.34 6.01 -21.92
CA TRP A 207 -11.34 5.31 -22.71
C TRP A 207 -11.84 4.98 -24.11
N PRO A 208 -11.06 5.29 -25.14
CA PRO A 208 -11.36 4.81 -26.49
C PRO A 208 -11.16 3.29 -26.52
N ASN A 209 -12.14 2.54 -27.06
CA ASN A 209 -12.11 1.07 -27.10
C ASN A 209 -11.97 0.43 -25.69
N GLU A 210 -12.92 0.68 -24.79
CA GLU A 210 -12.96 0.16 -23.43
C GLU A 210 -12.68 -1.34 -23.34
N GLU A 211 -13.23 -2.13 -24.26
CA GLU A 211 -13.07 -3.57 -24.31
C GLU A 211 -11.61 -4.00 -24.45
N LYS A 212 -10.88 -3.45 -25.42
CA LYS A 212 -9.44 -3.73 -25.61
C LYS A 212 -8.57 -3.21 -24.45
N ALA A 213 -8.96 -2.11 -23.84
CA ALA A 213 -8.26 -1.55 -22.70
C ALA A 213 -8.44 -2.45 -21.48
N MET A 214 -9.65 -2.96 -21.23
CA MET A 214 -9.94 -3.89 -20.15
C MET A 214 -9.30 -5.28 -20.36
N GLU A 215 -9.25 -5.79 -21.59
CA GLU A 215 -8.51 -7.03 -21.91
C GLU A 215 -7.03 -6.92 -21.52
N ARG A 216 -6.41 -5.78 -21.79
CA ARG A 216 -5.01 -5.55 -21.40
C ARG A 216 -4.82 -5.51 -19.90
N VAL A 217 -5.71 -4.83 -19.17
CA VAL A 217 -5.66 -4.81 -17.71
C VAL A 217 -5.80 -6.23 -17.15
N ASN A 218 -6.77 -6.99 -17.65
CA ASN A 218 -6.98 -8.37 -17.23
C ASN A 218 -5.76 -9.25 -17.50
N SER A 219 -5.04 -9.03 -18.61
CA SER A 219 -3.81 -9.78 -18.94
C SER A 219 -2.62 -9.48 -18.01
N MET A 220 -2.70 -8.45 -17.17
CA MET A 220 -1.66 -8.10 -16.19
C MET A 220 -2.00 -8.58 -14.78
N VAL A 221 -3.26 -8.91 -14.52
CA VAL A 221 -3.76 -9.33 -13.20
C VAL A 221 -3.75 -10.86 -13.07
N LEU A 222 -3.68 -11.57 -14.19
CA LEU A 222 -3.58 -13.03 -14.27
C LEU A 222 -2.13 -13.49 -14.32
#